data_698c91d7f85b8af8ffb075d888d73b8c
#
_entry.id   698c91d7f85b8af8ffb075d888d73b8c
#
_cell.length_a   1.000
_cell.length_b   1.000
_cell.length_c   1.000
_cell.angle_alpha   90.00
_cell.angle_beta   90.00
_cell.angle_gamma   90.00
#
_symmetry.space_group_name_H-M   'P 1'
#
loop_
_entity.id
_entity.type
_entity.pdbx_description
1 polymer ?
#
loop_
_entity_poly.entity_id
_entity_poly.type
_entity_poly.pdbx_seq_one_letter_code
_entity_poly.pdbx_strand_id
1 'polypeptide(L)'
;MPGEQKKVCIDVPYIDQSKLYPTGCESVSTVMLLRFLGIDITVDEFIEKYLEKKSFEERDGQVYGPDPHRYFCGSPYDDESFGCYAPVIREALEKIIGAEYTVTDETGMTTDELVEKYIDQGMPVIYWACINMRDPILYR
;
A
#
# COMPACT_ATOMS: atom_id res chain seq x y z
N MET A 1 -8.92 33.46 15.17
CA MET A 1 -7.54 33.43 15.71
C MET A 1 -6.64 32.80 14.67
N PRO A 2 -5.67 33.50 14.16
CA PRO A 2 -4.70 32.86 13.27
C PRO A 2 -3.86 31.88 14.09
N GLY A 3 -3.87 30.59 13.74
CA GLY A 3 -3.03 29.60 14.36
C GLY A 3 -3.69 28.32 14.87
N GLU A 4 -5.00 28.19 14.81
CA GLU A 4 -5.60 26.88 15.01
C GLU A 4 -5.40 26.03 13.75
N GLN A 5 -4.34 25.21 13.75
CA GLN A 5 -4.21 24.15 12.78
C GLN A 5 -5.34 23.16 13.01
N LYS A 6 -6.27 23.10 12.05
CA LYS A 6 -7.33 22.11 12.03
C LYS A 6 -6.69 20.72 11.91
N LYS A 7 -6.69 19.96 12.99
CA LYS A 7 -6.26 18.55 12.96
C LYS A 7 -7.38 17.72 12.36
N VAL A 8 -7.11 17.15 11.20
CA VAL A 8 -7.98 16.16 10.57
C VAL A 8 -7.45 14.78 10.93
N CYS A 9 -8.30 13.94 11.49
CA CYS A 9 -8.00 12.55 11.75
C CYS A 9 -9.08 11.69 11.07
N ILE A 10 -8.68 10.94 10.06
CA ILE A 10 -9.56 10.02 9.34
C ILE A 10 -9.62 8.71 10.11
N ASP A 11 -10.82 8.30 10.50
CA ASP A 11 -11.05 7.05 11.24
C ASP A 11 -11.06 5.85 10.30
N VAL A 12 -9.87 5.34 9.99
CA VAL A 12 -9.69 4.16 9.17
C VAL A 12 -9.68 2.90 10.05
N PRO A 13 -10.45 1.85 9.73
CA PRO A 13 -10.44 0.61 10.51
C PRO A 13 -9.03 0.01 10.56
N TYR A 14 -8.60 -0.40 11.75
CA TYR A 14 -7.27 -0.98 11.96
C TYR A 14 -7.29 -2.49 11.78
N ILE A 15 -6.27 -3.01 11.08
CA ILE A 15 -6.01 -4.44 10.93
C ILE A 15 -4.57 -4.72 11.34
N ASP A 16 -4.39 -5.67 12.28
CA ASP A 16 -3.06 -6.13 12.68
C ASP A 16 -2.54 -7.19 11.71
N GLN A 17 -1.45 -6.88 11.01
CA GLN A 17 -0.83 -7.79 10.05
C GLN A 17 0.18 -8.78 10.66
N SER A 18 0.61 -8.55 11.90
CA SER A 18 1.83 -9.14 12.47
C SER A 18 1.88 -10.68 12.49
N LYS A 19 0.73 -11.33 12.57
CA LYS A 19 0.65 -12.80 12.71
C LYS A 19 0.48 -13.55 11.38
N LEU A 20 -0.23 -12.97 10.43
CA LEU A 20 -0.66 -13.67 9.22
C LEU A 20 0.01 -13.14 7.95
N TYR A 21 0.43 -11.89 7.96
CA TYR A 21 0.92 -11.19 6.77
C TYR A 21 2.25 -10.47 7.06
N PRO A 22 3.34 -11.19 7.28
CA PRO A 22 4.61 -10.57 7.74
C PRO A 22 5.19 -9.55 6.75
N THR A 23 4.96 -9.72 5.46
CA THR A 23 5.34 -8.76 4.42
C THR A 23 4.13 -8.14 3.70
N GLY A 24 2.98 -8.15 4.35
CA GLY A 24 1.70 -7.72 3.78
C GLY A 24 1.31 -6.27 4.03
N CYS A 25 2.23 -5.38 4.31
CA CYS A 25 1.94 -3.96 4.63
C CYS A 25 1.04 -3.31 3.58
N GLU A 26 1.37 -3.48 2.32
CA GLU A 26 0.63 -2.91 1.19
C GLU A 26 -0.79 -3.47 1.11
N SER A 27 -0.93 -4.77 1.25
CA SER A 27 -2.23 -5.46 1.18
C SER A 27 -3.13 -5.12 2.36
N VAL A 28 -2.59 -5.14 3.57
CA VAL A 28 -3.34 -4.82 4.79
C VAL A 28 -3.77 -3.35 4.79
N SER A 29 -2.87 -2.44 4.44
CA SER A 29 -3.19 -1.01 4.34
C SER A 29 -4.28 -0.75 3.29
N THR A 30 -4.22 -1.44 2.16
CA THR A 30 -5.23 -1.33 1.11
C THR A 30 -6.60 -1.81 1.57
N VAL A 31 -6.65 -2.94 2.28
CA VAL A 31 -7.92 -3.45 2.84
C VAL A 31 -8.48 -2.51 3.91
N MET A 32 -7.63 -1.91 4.73
CA MET A 32 -8.07 -0.88 5.69
C MET A 32 -8.74 0.30 4.97
N LEU A 33 -8.14 0.79 3.89
CA LEU A 33 -8.74 1.83 3.05
C LEU A 33 -10.07 1.39 2.44
N LEU A 34 -10.14 0.19 1.88
CA LEU A 34 -11.36 -0.36 1.28
C LEU A 34 -12.50 -0.48 2.30
N ARG A 35 -12.19 -0.94 3.51
CA ARG A 35 -13.19 -1.00 4.60
C ARG A 35 -13.66 0.39 5.03
N PHE A 36 -12.77 1.37 5.03
CA PHE A 36 -13.15 2.77 5.26
C PHE A 36 -14.19 3.25 4.22
N LEU A 37 -14.05 2.82 2.96
CA LEU A 37 -14.99 3.14 1.89
C LEU A 37 -16.27 2.28 1.94
N GLY A 38 -16.41 1.41 2.92
CA GLY A 38 -17.58 0.54 3.07
C GLY A 38 -17.52 -0.75 2.27
N ILE A 39 -16.37 -1.10 1.70
CA ILE A 39 -16.18 -2.35 0.97
C ILE A 39 -15.83 -3.46 1.97
N ASP A 40 -16.69 -4.47 2.07
CA ASP A 40 -16.46 -5.63 2.92
C ASP A 40 -15.60 -6.67 2.19
N ILE A 41 -14.31 -6.58 2.42
CA ILE A 41 -13.30 -7.47 1.82
C ILE A 41 -12.30 -7.91 2.90
N THR A 42 -11.86 -9.17 2.82
CA THR A 42 -10.79 -9.68 3.69
C THR A 42 -9.43 -9.46 3.05
N VAL A 43 -8.37 -9.48 3.86
CA VAL A 43 -7.00 -9.39 3.36
C VAL A 43 -6.67 -10.57 2.45
N ASP A 44 -7.09 -11.78 2.84
CA ASP A 44 -6.90 -13.00 2.02
C ASP A 44 -7.58 -12.87 0.66
N GLU A 45 -8.80 -12.39 0.61
CA GLU A 45 -9.52 -12.16 -0.64
C GLU A 45 -8.81 -11.14 -1.53
N PHE A 46 -8.32 -10.05 -0.96
CA PHE A 46 -7.55 -9.06 -1.70
C PHE A 46 -6.28 -9.66 -2.31
N ILE A 47 -5.51 -10.40 -1.52
CA ILE A 47 -4.25 -11.03 -1.96
C ILE A 47 -4.52 -12.05 -3.06
N GLU A 48 -5.52 -12.91 -2.88
CA GLU A 48 -5.80 -14.03 -3.80
C GLU A 48 -6.44 -13.58 -5.11
N LYS A 49 -7.34 -12.60 -5.07
CA LYS A 49 -8.13 -12.20 -6.24
C LYS A 49 -7.60 -10.98 -6.98
N TYR A 50 -6.96 -10.04 -6.31
CA TYR A 50 -6.66 -8.72 -6.87
C TYR A 50 -5.19 -8.34 -6.93
N LEU A 51 -4.37 -8.88 -6.02
CA LEU A 51 -2.95 -8.56 -5.97
C LEU A 51 -2.19 -9.37 -7.02
N GLU A 52 -1.57 -8.69 -7.97
CA GLU A 52 -0.65 -9.32 -8.92
C GLU A 52 0.67 -9.68 -8.22
N LYS A 53 0.96 -10.98 -8.13
CA LYS A 53 2.14 -11.53 -7.45
C LYS A 53 2.98 -12.35 -8.40
N LYS A 54 4.29 -12.32 -8.18
CA LYS A 54 5.23 -13.18 -8.89
C LYS A 54 6.39 -13.57 -7.99
N SER A 55 6.74 -14.85 -8.01
CA SER A 55 7.84 -15.39 -7.21
C SER A 55 9.21 -15.00 -7.75
N PHE A 56 10.21 -15.08 -6.87
CA PHE A 56 11.61 -14.99 -7.29
C PHE A 56 12.02 -16.22 -8.10
N GLU A 57 12.97 -16.02 -9.01
CA GLU A 57 13.57 -17.07 -9.80
C GLU A 57 15.06 -17.21 -9.47
N GLU A 58 15.57 -18.43 -9.41
CA GLU A 58 16.99 -18.72 -9.27
C GLU A 58 17.57 -19.13 -10.61
N ARG A 59 18.63 -18.46 -11.07
CA ARG A 59 19.37 -18.78 -12.28
C ARG A 59 20.86 -18.62 -12.02
N ASP A 60 21.64 -19.66 -12.35
CA ASP A 60 23.10 -19.65 -12.22
C ASP A 60 23.60 -19.24 -10.84
N GLY A 61 22.91 -19.66 -9.77
CA GLY A 61 23.23 -19.33 -8.38
C GLY A 61 22.88 -17.93 -7.94
N GLN A 62 22.16 -17.17 -8.77
CA GLN A 62 21.67 -15.82 -8.45
C GLN A 62 20.16 -15.78 -8.42
N VAL A 63 19.62 -14.97 -7.49
CA VAL A 63 18.18 -14.78 -7.33
C VAL A 63 17.73 -13.54 -8.08
N TYR A 64 16.74 -13.71 -8.96
CA TYR A 64 16.11 -12.64 -9.72
C TYR A 64 14.68 -12.44 -9.26
N GLY A 65 14.29 -11.20 -9.01
CA GLY A 65 12.92 -10.83 -8.69
C GLY A 65 12.17 -10.24 -9.89
N PRO A 66 10.83 -10.26 -9.87
CA PRO A 66 10.04 -9.51 -10.84
C PRO A 66 10.15 -8.00 -10.61
N ASP A 67 9.62 -7.23 -11.55
CA ASP A 67 9.55 -5.77 -11.40
C ASP A 67 8.52 -5.39 -10.32
N PRO A 68 8.93 -4.73 -9.22
CA PRO A 68 8.02 -4.35 -8.14
C PRO A 68 7.02 -3.24 -8.52
N HIS A 69 7.17 -2.62 -9.68
CA HIS A 69 6.18 -1.70 -10.25
C HIS A 69 5.04 -2.43 -10.99
N ARG A 70 5.19 -3.73 -11.22
CA ARG A 70 4.21 -4.57 -11.93
C ARG A 70 3.65 -5.68 -11.06
N TYR A 71 4.45 -6.20 -10.12
CA TYR A 71 4.10 -7.34 -9.29
C TYR A 71 4.52 -7.12 -7.84
N PHE A 72 3.76 -7.69 -6.92
CA PHE A 72 4.25 -7.97 -5.59
C PHE A 72 5.31 -9.07 -5.70
N CYS A 73 6.54 -8.77 -5.30
CA CYS A 73 7.67 -9.70 -5.43
C CYS A 73 7.68 -10.67 -4.25
N GLY A 74 7.25 -11.89 -4.48
CA GLY A 74 7.07 -12.93 -3.48
C GLY A 74 5.60 -13.11 -3.09
N SER A 75 5.34 -13.30 -1.80
CA SER A 75 3.98 -13.45 -1.25
C SER A 75 3.84 -12.69 0.07
N PRO A 76 2.71 -11.98 0.30
CA PRO A 76 2.46 -11.31 1.59
C PRO A 76 2.43 -12.26 2.80
N TYR A 77 2.23 -13.56 2.57
CA TYR A 77 2.24 -14.58 3.61
C TYR A 77 3.64 -15.01 4.04
N ASP A 78 4.65 -14.74 3.22
CA ASP A 78 6.03 -15.10 3.48
C ASP A 78 6.78 -13.96 4.18
N ASP A 79 7.77 -14.28 4.98
CA ASP A 79 8.60 -13.31 5.73
C ASP A 79 9.81 -12.81 4.93
N GLU A 80 10.12 -13.40 3.78
CA GLU A 80 11.26 -13.06 2.93
C GLU A 80 10.86 -12.41 1.59
N SER A 81 9.71 -11.77 1.51
CA SER A 81 9.27 -11.11 0.29
C SER A 81 9.77 -9.66 0.22
N PHE A 82 9.92 -9.16 -1.00
CA PHE A 82 10.34 -7.76 -1.22
C PHE A 82 9.17 -6.79 -1.09
N GLY A 83 8.00 -7.14 -1.59
CA GLY A 83 6.84 -6.25 -1.65
C GLY A 83 6.60 -5.66 -3.04
N CYS A 84 5.91 -4.54 -3.08
CA CYS A 84 5.62 -3.81 -4.32
C CYS A 84 5.55 -2.30 -4.11
N TYR A 85 5.52 -1.56 -5.22
CA TYR A 85 5.34 -0.11 -5.22
C TYR A 85 3.91 0.29 -5.61
N ALA A 86 3.64 1.58 -5.55
CA ALA A 86 2.31 2.15 -5.72
C ALA A 86 1.54 1.69 -6.97
N PRO A 87 2.15 1.54 -8.17
CA PRO A 87 1.40 1.11 -9.36
C PRO A 87 0.67 -0.23 -9.21
N VAL A 88 1.24 -1.18 -8.49
CA VAL A 88 0.63 -2.50 -8.26
C VAL A 88 -0.65 -2.38 -7.44
N ILE A 89 -0.60 -1.57 -6.38
CA ILE A 89 -1.76 -1.32 -5.51
C ILE A 89 -2.81 -0.46 -6.23
N ARG A 90 -2.38 0.52 -7.03
CA ARG A 90 -3.30 1.30 -7.86
C ARG A 90 -4.11 0.42 -8.80
N GLU A 91 -3.47 -0.50 -9.50
CA GLU A 91 -4.16 -1.44 -10.38
C GLU A 91 -5.15 -2.34 -9.63
N ALA A 92 -4.76 -2.86 -8.48
CA ALA A 92 -5.63 -3.69 -7.66
C ALA A 92 -6.86 -2.90 -7.16
N LEU A 93 -6.65 -1.68 -6.68
CA LEU A 93 -7.74 -0.79 -6.26
C LEU A 93 -8.67 -0.45 -7.42
N GLU A 94 -8.14 -0.17 -8.59
CA GLU A 94 -8.94 0.18 -9.78
C GLU A 94 -9.87 -0.97 -10.19
N LYS A 95 -9.42 -2.23 -10.06
CA LYS A 95 -10.27 -3.40 -10.28
C LYS A 95 -11.46 -3.48 -9.32
N ILE A 96 -11.28 -3.03 -8.09
CA ILE A 96 -12.30 -3.14 -7.03
C ILE A 96 -13.23 -1.94 -7.02
N ILE A 97 -12.69 -0.73 -7.07
CA ILE A 97 -13.45 0.52 -6.87
C ILE A 97 -13.39 1.50 -8.04
N GLY A 98 -12.71 1.17 -9.13
CA GLY A 98 -12.50 2.08 -10.26
C GLY A 98 -13.79 2.57 -10.94
N ALA A 99 -14.91 1.86 -10.78
CA ALA A 99 -16.20 2.28 -11.29
C ALA A 99 -16.84 3.42 -10.48
N GLU A 100 -16.50 3.55 -9.20
CA GLU A 100 -17.09 4.53 -8.28
C GLU A 100 -16.12 5.61 -7.84
N TYR A 101 -14.82 5.32 -7.85
CA TYR A 101 -13.76 6.21 -7.38
C TYR A 101 -12.65 6.35 -8.41
N THR A 102 -12.04 7.53 -8.44
CA THR A 102 -10.80 7.75 -9.19
C THR A 102 -9.62 7.32 -8.30
N VAL A 103 -8.81 6.39 -8.79
CA VAL A 103 -7.61 5.91 -8.10
C VAL A 103 -6.39 6.53 -8.76
N THR A 104 -5.63 7.31 -8.00
CA THR A 104 -4.45 8.02 -8.50
C THR A 104 -3.18 7.58 -7.78
N ASP A 105 -2.08 7.49 -8.53
CA ASP A 105 -0.73 7.33 -8.00
C ASP A 105 -0.08 8.72 -7.92
N GLU A 106 0.09 9.23 -6.71
CA GLU A 106 0.64 10.56 -6.45
C GLU A 106 2.11 10.48 -5.98
N THR A 107 2.84 9.45 -6.43
CA THR A 107 4.27 9.30 -6.12
C THR A 107 5.04 10.56 -6.49
N GLY A 108 5.82 11.08 -5.54
CA GLY A 108 6.57 12.33 -5.69
C GLY A 108 5.87 13.58 -5.13
N MET A 109 4.59 13.46 -4.76
CA MET A 109 3.88 14.54 -4.08
C MET A 109 4.43 14.75 -2.67
N THR A 110 4.57 15.99 -2.24
CA THR A 110 5.01 16.29 -0.87
C THR A 110 3.94 15.92 0.15
N THR A 111 4.36 15.72 1.41
CA THR A 111 3.42 15.43 2.51
C THR A 111 2.40 16.55 2.67
N ASP A 112 2.83 17.81 2.59
CA ASP A 112 1.93 18.97 2.70
C ASP A 112 0.87 18.99 1.60
N GLU A 113 1.27 18.69 0.37
CA GLU A 113 0.35 18.59 -0.78
C GLU A 113 -0.64 17.44 -0.62
N LEU A 114 -0.20 16.26 -0.12
CA LEU A 114 -1.08 15.13 0.18
C LEU A 114 -2.12 15.47 1.24
N VAL A 115 -1.68 16.15 2.30
CA VAL A 115 -2.58 16.59 3.39
C VAL A 115 -3.63 17.54 2.84
N GLU A 116 -3.23 18.56 2.11
CA GLU A 116 -4.15 19.57 1.57
C GLU A 116 -5.12 18.99 0.54
N LYS A 117 -4.64 18.16 -0.37
CA LYS A 117 -5.44 17.61 -1.46
C LYS A 117 -6.39 16.49 -1.02
N TYR A 118 -5.97 15.64 -0.07
CA TYR A 118 -6.70 14.43 0.31
C TYR A 118 -7.13 14.39 1.77
N ILE A 119 -6.20 14.49 2.69
CA ILE A 119 -6.49 14.31 4.12
C ILE A 119 -7.46 15.37 4.65
N ASP A 120 -7.24 16.64 4.30
CA ASP A 120 -8.12 17.75 4.69
C ASP A 120 -9.51 17.63 4.08
N GLN A 121 -9.65 16.87 3.00
CA GLN A 121 -10.92 16.55 2.35
C GLN A 121 -11.59 15.28 2.90
N GLY A 122 -11.00 14.64 3.90
CA GLY A 122 -11.50 13.39 4.47
C GLY A 122 -11.22 12.15 3.62
N MET A 123 -10.28 12.24 2.69
CA MET A 123 -9.89 11.12 1.81
C MET A 123 -8.63 10.45 2.33
N PRO A 124 -8.65 9.13 2.58
CA PRO A 124 -7.47 8.41 3.05
C PRO A 124 -6.44 8.23 1.94
N VAL A 125 -5.18 8.12 2.36
CA VAL A 125 -4.01 7.94 1.47
C VAL A 125 -3.21 6.74 1.96
N ILE A 126 -2.76 5.90 1.03
CA ILE A 126 -1.76 4.86 1.30
C ILE A 126 -0.38 5.48 1.08
N TYR A 127 0.49 5.39 2.07
CA TYR A 127 1.78 6.07 2.07
C TYR A 127 2.92 5.05 2.24
N TRP A 128 3.90 5.08 1.33
CA TRP A 128 5.13 4.31 1.46
C TRP A 128 6.16 5.14 2.21
N ALA A 129 6.63 4.63 3.32
CA ALA A 129 7.60 5.31 4.17
C ALA A 129 8.71 4.35 4.61
N CYS A 130 9.89 4.89 4.81
CA CYS A 130 10.99 4.16 5.43
C CYS A 130 10.75 4.00 6.93
N ILE A 131 11.29 2.93 7.51
CA ILE A 131 11.18 2.67 8.95
C ILE A 131 11.69 3.88 9.73
N ASN A 132 10.91 4.32 10.70
CA ASN A 132 11.17 5.51 11.52
C ASN A 132 11.31 6.81 10.73
N MET A 133 10.80 6.87 9.50
CA MET A 133 10.90 8.03 8.61
C MET A 133 12.35 8.50 8.36
N ARG A 134 13.29 7.57 8.42
CA ARG A 134 14.71 7.84 8.16
C ARG A 134 15.04 7.68 6.67
N ASP A 135 16.13 8.28 6.24
CA ASP A 135 16.63 8.10 4.88
C ASP A 135 16.91 6.61 4.61
N PRO A 136 16.58 6.12 3.40
CA PRO A 136 16.82 4.73 3.05
C PRO A 136 18.32 4.43 3.00
N ILE A 137 18.69 3.26 3.51
CA ILE A 137 20.05 2.74 3.46
C ILE A 137 20.13 1.74 2.32
N LEU A 138 21.08 1.96 1.41
CA LEU A 138 21.35 1.00 0.34
C LEU A 138 22.26 -0.11 0.87
N TYR A 139 21.77 -1.32 0.89
CA TYR A 139 22.57 -2.51 1.12
C TYR A 139 23.15 -2.97 -0.22
N ARG A 140 24.47 -3.13 -0.25
CA ARG A 140 25.19 -3.72 -1.39
C ARG A 140 25.37 -5.21 -1.19
#